data_504ac3d0ce57d23e016a6ae7629096d3
#
_entry.id   504ac3d0ce57d23e016a6ae7629096d3
#
_cell.length_a   1.000
_cell.length_b   1.000
_cell.length_c   1.000
_cell.angle_alpha   90.00
_cell.angle_beta   90.00
_cell.angle_gamma   90.00
#
_symmetry.space_group_name_H-M   'P 1'
#
loop_
_entity.id
_entity.type
_entity.pdbx_description
1 polymer ?
#
loop_
_entity_poly.entity_id
_entity_poly.type
_entity_poly.pdbx_seq_one_letter_code
_entity_poly.pdbx_strand_id
1 'polypeptide(L)'
;MPARARWMRALPMRTIYFVAGEVSADNHGASLMRCLRELDPTLKFIGRGGPQMQEVAGKQFKNWIGDAAVLGLWEVLRKYGYFREQFRQTTEEIVETEPDAVLLIDYPGFNLRLARALRRQSRRQKIIYYISPQVWAWNRGRIKRMARWIDLVLCIFPFEADLYNESGLRALFVGHPMIERLQVRKADVERDPNLIGLFPGSRLREVRKILPVSIETARLLLRSKPTLRFEVAAASEELAQEISKMLTPHLNCLPSVTSGAPRTRPIFEIMVGKTAEIMQRAWVGIVASGSATLEAAYFRMPFALVYKVAWPTYLAARLVVNVNYLGMPNLLAGREVVPEFIQHRAQPDAIANAVRPLIDDEKARNQMISQFDVVIPKLGGSGASEKAARAIIEEIGIRSSTVITR
;
A
#
# COMPACT_ATOMS: atom_id res chain seq x y z
N MET A 1 61.18 -8.15 17.92
CA MET A 1 60.12 -7.14 18.08
C MET A 1 58.79 -7.82 17.88
N PRO A 2 57.93 -7.95 18.88
CA PRO A 2 56.63 -8.59 18.68
C PRO A 2 55.64 -7.58 18.07
N ALA A 3 54.97 -8.02 17.00
CA ALA A 3 53.90 -7.30 16.32
C ALA A 3 52.75 -7.02 17.27
N ARG A 4 52.39 -5.76 17.42
CA ARG A 4 51.20 -5.31 18.14
C ARG A 4 49.95 -5.92 17.48
N ALA A 5 49.36 -6.94 18.10
CA ALA A 5 48.01 -7.38 17.80
C ALA A 5 47.07 -6.19 18.09
N ARG A 6 46.60 -5.56 17.02
CA ARG A 6 45.58 -4.53 17.06
C ARG A 6 44.29 -5.23 17.47
N TRP A 7 43.91 -5.12 18.75
CA TRP A 7 42.61 -5.57 19.26
C TRP A 7 41.54 -4.88 18.47
N MET A 8 41.01 -5.56 17.46
CA MET A 8 39.70 -5.19 16.88
C MET A 8 38.69 -5.41 17.99
N ARG A 9 38.33 -4.31 18.69
CA ARG A 9 37.13 -4.33 19.52
C ARG A 9 35.99 -4.72 18.59
N ALA A 10 35.41 -5.90 18.80
CA ALA A 10 34.16 -6.28 18.17
C ALA A 10 33.16 -5.15 18.43
N LEU A 11 32.65 -4.52 17.38
CA LEU A 11 31.62 -3.52 17.51
C LEU A 11 30.47 -4.17 18.27
N PRO A 12 29.88 -3.51 19.28
CA PRO A 12 28.77 -4.08 20.03
C PRO A 12 27.66 -4.45 19.05
N MET A 13 27.17 -5.66 19.17
CA MET A 13 26.09 -6.21 18.32
C MET A 13 24.84 -5.33 18.47
N ARG A 14 24.45 -4.66 17.39
CA ARG A 14 23.29 -3.74 17.41
C ARG A 14 22.00 -4.50 17.28
N THR A 15 20.99 -4.07 18.04
CA THR A 15 19.68 -4.71 18.05
C THR A 15 18.61 -3.73 17.54
N ILE A 16 17.81 -4.17 16.59
CA ILE A 16 16.65 -3.41 16.07
C ILE A 16 15.38 -4.17 16.46
N TYR A 17 14.47 -3.48 17.12
CA TYR A 17 13.15 -3.99 17.47
C TYR A 17 12.12 -3.56 16.41
N PHE A 18 11.50 -4.50 15.73
CA PHE A 18 10.51 -4.24 14.68
C PHE A 18 9.08 -4.39 15.18
N VAL A 19 8.17 -3.53 14.67
CA VAL A 19 6.73 -3.67 14.89
C VAL A 19 5.98 -3.46 13.59
N ALA A 20 5.35 -4.53 13.08
CA ALA A 20 4.48 -4.54 11.92
C ALA A 20 3.16 -5.25 12.26
N GLY A 21 2.00 -4.66 11.90
CA GLY A 21 0.68 -5.18 12.29
C GLY A 21 -0.21 -5.62 11.12
N GLU A 22 0.28 -5.55 9.88
CA GLU A 22 -0.48 -5.91 8.67
C GLU A 22 0.38 -6.69 7.68
N VAL A 23 -0.26 -7.49 6.82
CA VAL A 23 0.42 -8.33 5.82
C VAL A 23 1.31 -7.51 4.88
N SER A 24 0.86 -6.32 4.47
CA SER A 24 1.68 -5.41 3.65
C SER A 24 2.94 -4.95 4.38
N ALA A 25 2.80 -4.60 5.66
CA ALA A 25 3.92 -4.18 6.51
C ALA A 25 4.91 -5.32 6.76
N ASP A 26 4.44 -6.58 6.87
CA ASP A 26 5.29 -7.77 6.97
C ASP A 26 6.17 -7.94 5.73
N ASN A 27 5.58 -7.87 4.54
CA ASN A 27 6.31 -7.97 3.28
C ASN A 27 7.38 -6.87 3.15
N HIS A 28 7.03 -5.62 3.48
CA HIS A 28 7.96 -4.49 3.44
C HIS A 28 9.05 -4.62 4.51
N GLY A 29 8.68 -5.07 5.70
CA GLY A 29 9.59 -5.33 6.80
C GLY A 29 10.61 -6.41 6.47
N ALA A 30 10.17 -7.52 5.90
CA ALA A 30 11.05 -8.60 5.47
C ALA A 30 12.06 -8.16 4.40
N SER A 31 11.60 -7.39 3.39
CA SER A 31 12.50 -6.84 2.37
C SER A 31 13.54 -5.89 2.98
N LEU A 32 13.11 -5.00 3.87
CA LEU A 32 14.00 -4.10 4.59
C LEU A 32 15.01 -4.85 5.47
N MET A 33 14.58 -5.88 6.20
CA MET A 33 15.46 -6.72 7.02
C MET A 33 16.55 -7.41 6.19
N ARG A 34 16.22 -7.90 4.98
CA ARG A 34 17.22 -8.50 4.07
C ARG A 34 18.27 -7.47 3.68
N CYS A 35 17.86 -6.27 3.25
CA CYS A 35 18.78 -5.19 2.91
C CYS A 35 19.65 -4.73 4.11
N LEU A 36 19.05 -4.65 5.32
CA LEU A 36 19.80 -4.35 6.53
C LEU A 36 20.87 -5.40 6.84
N ARG A 37 20.55 -6.68 6.65
CA ARG A 37 21.49 -7.81 6.88
C ARG A 37 22.61 -7.85 5.85
N GLU A 38 22.33 -7.44 4.61
CA GLU A 38 23.37 -7.28 3.57
C GLU A 38 24.33 -6.15 3.91
N LEU A 39 23.86 -5.04 4.49
CA LEU A 39 24.68 -3.90 4.88
C LEU A 39 25.47 -4.15 6.18
N ASP A 40 24.87 -4.84 7.13
CA ASP A 40 25.50 -5.21 8.41
C ASP A 40 24.99 -6.58 8.89
N PRO A 41 25.73 -7.68 8.59
CA PRO A 41 25.37 -9.03 8.99
C PRO A 41 25.31 -9.26 10.51
N THR A 42 25.89 -8.35 11.31
CA THR A 42 25.92 -8.47 12.79
C THR A 42 24.65 -7.96 13.45
N LEU A 43 23.74 -7.35 12.70
CA LEU A 43 22.48 -6.84 13.23
C LEU A 43 21.58 -7.95 13.77
N LYS A 44 21.10 -7.78 14.99
CA LYS A 44 20.10 -8.62 15.60
C LYS A 44 18.71 -8.04 15.39
N PHE A 45 17.80 -8.83 14.86
CA PHE A 45 16.39 -8.46 14.67
C PHE A 45 15.52 -9.16 15.70
N ILE A 46 14.76 -8.38 16.43
CA ILE A 46 13.75 -8.85 17.39
C ILE A 46 12.45 -8.09 17.17
N GLY A 47 11.35 -8.55 17.73
CA GLY A 47 10.08 -7.82 17.67
C GLY A 47 8.90 -8.65 17.17
N ARG A 48 7.94 -7.96 16.54
CA ARG A 48 6.64 -8.50 16.16
C ARG A 48 6.27 -8.12 14.72
N GLY A 49 5.86 -9.10 13.95
CA GLY A 49 5.41 -8.93 12.57
C GLY A 49 4.66 -10.16 12.09
N GLY A 50 4.85 -10.52 10.83
CA GLY A 50 4.25 -11.69 10.24
C GLY A 50 5.26 -12.77 9.87
N PRO A 51 4.82 -13.76 9.09
CA PRO A 51 5.64 -14.93 8.75
C PRO A 51 6.86 -14.57 7.91
N GLN A 52 6.77 -13.56 7.02
CA GLN A 52 7.90 -13.16 6.17
C GLN A 52 9.04 -12.52 6.97
N MET A 53 8.70 -11.66 7.93
CA MET A 53 9.70 -11.08 8.83
C MET A 53 10.28 -12.14 9.77
N GLN A 54 9.45 -13.06 10.27
CA GLN A 54 9.90 -14.16 11.12
C GLN A 54 10.87 -15.09 10.39
N GLU A 55 10.66 -15.37 9.11
CA GLU A 55 11.58 -16.15 8.28
C GLU A 55 12.97 -15.50 8.23
N VAL A 56 13.03 -14.18 8.07
CA VAL A 56 14.30 -13.44 8.02
C VAL A 56 14.95 -13.29 9.40
N ALA A 57 14.17 -12.96 10.43
CA ALA A 57 14.69 -12.67 11.77
C ALA A 57 15.00 -13.91 12.61
N GLY A 58 14.31 -15.03 12.35
CA GLY A 58 14.44 -16.28 13.08
C GLY A 58 13.36 -16.51 14.14
N LYS A 59 13.42 -17.65 14.82
CA LYS A 59 12.37 -18.17 15.73
C LYS A 59 12.02 -17.24 16.91
N GLN A 60 12.91 -16.37 17.33
CA GLN A 60 12.65 -15.41 18.43
C GLN A 60 11.72 -14.27 18.03
N PHE A 61 11.50 -14.07 16.73
CA PHE A 61 10.60 -13.04 16.21
C PHE A 61 9.14 -13.52 16.33
N LYS A 62 8.27 -12.67 16.89
CA LYS A 62 6.88 -13.06 17.16
C LYS A 62 5.98 -12.81 15.95
N ASN A 63 5.35 -13.85 15.44
CA ASN A 63 4.29 -13.72 14.44
C ASN A 63 2.95 -13.46 15.14
N TRP A 64 2.37 -12.28 14.94
CA TRP A 64 1.10 -11.87 15.56
C TRP A 64 0.06 -11.32 14.55
N ILE A 65 0.42 -11.25 13.27
CA ILE A 65 -0.44 -10.61 12.24
C ILE A 65 -1.77 -11.33 12.09
N GLY A 66 -1.81 -12.65 12.19
CA GLY A 66 -3.05 -13.43 12.13
C GLY A 66 -4.07 -12.96 13.18
N ASP A 67 -3.60 -12.60 14.38
CA ASP A 67 -4.43 -12.13 15.47
C ASP A 67 -4.65 -10.61 15.43
N ALA A 68 -3.69 -9.85 14.88
CA ALA A 68 -3.70 -8.39 14.80
C ALA A 68 -4.53 -7.87 13.62
N ALA A 69 -4.78 -8.68 12.58
CA ALA A 69 -5.58 -8.32 11.43
C ALA A 69 -7.04 -8.05 11.83
N VAL A 70 -7.38 -6.77 11.95
CA VAL A 70 -8.71 -6.29 12.37
C VAL A 70 -9.32 -5.45 11.25
N LEU A 71 -10.46 -5.92 10.73
CA LEU A 71 -11.10 -5.37 9.54
C LEU A 71 -12.17 -4.29 9.80
N GLY A 72 -12.45 -3.93 11.06
CA GLY A 72 -13.47 -2.94 11.37
C GLY A 72 -13.51 -2.44 12.80
N LEU A 73 -14.20 -1.30 13.01
CA LEU A 73 -14.32 -0.65 14.33
C LEU A 73 -14.91 -1.58 15.41
N TRP A 74 -15.88 -2.42 15.04
CA TRP A 74 -16.52 -3.36 15.96
C TRP A 74 -15.58 -4.48 16.40
N GLU A 75 -14.74 -4.96 15.50
CA GLU A 75 -13.73 -5.98 15.79
C GLU A 75 -12.61 -5.43 16.68
N VAL A 76 -12.24 -4.14 16.50
CA VAL A 76 -11.30 -3.43 17.40
C VAL A 76 -11.85 -3.39 18.82
N LEU A 77 -13.15 -3.06 19.00
CA LEU A 77 -13.78 -3.04 20.30
C LEU A 77 -13.81 -4.44 20.96
N ARG A 78 -14.14 -5.46 20.17
CA ARG A 78 -14.17 -6.86 20.64
C ARG A 78 -12.79 -7.38 21.05
N LYS A 79 -11.74 -6.96 20.35
CA LYS A 79 -10.34 -7.35 20.62
C LYS A 79 -9.58 -6.33 21.49
N TYR A 80 -10.27 -5.36 22.12
CA TYR A 80 -9.61 -4.28 22.90
C TYR A 80 -8.69 -4.83 23.99
N GLY A 81 -9.12 -5.86 24.74
CA GLY A 81 -8.31 -6.51 25.77
C GLY A 81 -7.04 -7.13 25.20
N TYR A 82 -7.13 -7.81 24.06
CA TYR A 82 -6.01 -8.38 23.34
C TYR A 82 -4.99 -7.28 22.93
N PHE A 83 -5.46 -6.20 22.28
CA PHE A 83 -4.56 -5.12 21.86
C PHE A 83 -3.91 -4.39 23.04
N ARG A 84 -4.62 -4.23 24.15
CA ARG A 84 -4.07 -3.66 25.37
C ARG A 84 -2.94 -4.52 25.92
N GLU A 85 -3.12 -5.82 25.94
CA GLU A 85 -2.13 -6.78 26.41
C GLU A 85 -0.91 -6.81 25.47
N GLN A 86 -1.13 -6.88 24.15
CA GLN A 86 -0.04 -6.81 23.18
C GLN A 86 0.76 -5.51 23.30
N PHE A 87 0.08 -4.40 23.55
CA PHE A 87 0.72 -3.09 23.77
C PHE A 87 1.59 -3.10 25.03
N ARG A 88 1.09 -3.63 26.14
CA ARG A 88 1.82 -3.77 27.40
C ARG A 88 3.07 -4.62 27.18
N GLN A 89 2.92 -5.82 26.68
CA GLN A 89 4.02 -6.76 26.42
C GLN A 89 5.07 -6.17 25.47
N THR A 90 4.63 -5.51 24.36
CA THR A 90 5.57 -4.88 23.41
C THR A 90 6.37 -3.77 24.10
N THR A 91 5.73 -2.98 24.95
CA THR A 91 6.40 -1.88 25.66
C THR A 91 7.42 -2.43 26.65
N GLU A 92 7.05 -3.45 27.43
CA GLU A 92 7.92 -4.12 28.41
C GLU A 92 9.13 -4.77 27.72
N GLU A 93 8.91 -5.54 26.65
CA GLU A 93 10.00 -6.16 25.87
C GLU A 93 11.00 -5.14 25.33
N ILE A 94 10.54 -3.98 24.82
CA ILE A 94 11.42 -2.92 24.32
C ILE A 94 12.22 -2.29 25.45
N VAL A 95 11.61 -2.10 26.60
CA VAL A 95 12.29 -1.54 27.78
C VAL A 95 13.33 -2.51 28.33
N GLU A 96 13.01 -3.81 28.42
CA GLU A 96 13.92 -4.85 28.92
C GLU A 96 15.09 -5.14 27.98
N THR A 97 14.82 -5.13 26.67
CA THR A 97 15.86 -5.44 25.66
C THR A 97 16.74 -4.25 25.29
N GLU A 98 16.34 -3.03 25.65
CA GLU A 98 17.04 -1.77 25.33
C GLU A 98 17.63 -1.74 23.90
N PRO A 99 16.82 -1.95 22.83
CA PRO A 99 17.35 -2.00 21.47
C PRO A 99 17.95 -0.64 21.05
N ASP A 100 18.90 -0.64 20.13
CA ASP A 100 19.48 0.59 19.57
C ASP A 100 18.45 1.41 18.80
N ALA A 101 17.53 0.72 18.12
CA ALA A 101 16.41 1.35 17.43
C ALA A 101 15.12 0.53 17.54
N VAL A 102 13.99 1.24 17.55
CA VAL A 102 12.65 0.70 17.39
C VAL A 102 12.13 1.14 16.03
N LEU A 103 11.89 0.17 15.13
CA LEU A 103 11.39 0.39 13.79
C LEU A 103 9.90 0.06 13.72
N LEU A 104 9.11 1.09 13.50
CA LEU A 104 7.65 1.04 13.41
C LEU A 104 7.26 1.04 11.92
N ILE A 105 6.56 0.01 11.46
CA ILE A 105 6.19 -0.11 10.05
C ILE A 105 4.67 0.04 9.90
N ASP A 106 4.22 1.11 9.20
CA ASP A 106 2.81 1.40 9.00
C ASP A 106 1.98 1.31 10.32
N TYR A 107 0.76 0.79 10.29
CA TYR A 107 -0.10 0.47 11.44
C TYR A 107 -0.25 1.62 12.47
N PRO A 108 -0.68 2.81 12.04
CA PRO A 108 -0.58 4.05 12.82
C PRO A 108 -1.38 4.04 14.12
N GLY A 109 -2.46 3.27 14.19
CA GLY A 109 -3.30 3.16 15.40
C GLY A 109 -2.56 2.62 16.61
N PHE A 110 -1.67 1.65 16.41
CA PHE A 110 -0.84 1.03 17.44
C PHE A 110 0.52 1.75 17.55
N ASN A 111 1.21 1.90 16.44
CA ASN A 111 2.60 2.35 16.39
C ASN A 111 2.81 3.78 16.90
N LEU A 112 1.90 4.72 16.63
CA LEU A 112 2.01 6.08 17.17
C LEU A 112 1.76 6.15 18.68
N ARG A 113 0.91 5.28 19.22
CA ARG A 113 0.72 5.17 20.68
C ARG A 113 1.96 4.57 21.34
N LEU A 114 2.56 3.55 20.71
CA LEU A 114 3.79 2.92 21.17
C LEU A 114 4.95 3.91 21.17
N ALA A 115 5.19 4.64 20.08
CA ALA A 115 6.20 5.69 20.03
C ALA A 115 6.06 6.71 21.17
N ARG A 116 4.83 7.16 21.42
CA ARG A 116 4.54 8.08 22.52
C ARG A 116 4.85 7.48 23.90
N ALA A 117 4.50 6.21 24.13
CA ALA A 117 4.73 5.53 25.42
C ALA A 117 6.23 5.34 25.67
N LEU A 118 6.96 4.85 24.67
CA LEU A 118 8.42 4.65 24.75
C LEU A 118 9.16 5.96 25.03
N ARG A 119 8.79 7.04 24.34
CA ARG A 119 9.44 8.35 24.53
C ARG A 119 9.22 8.96 25.91
N ARG A 120 8.15 8.55 26.62
CA ARG A 120 7.90 8.94 28.01
C ARG A 120 8.79 8.18 29.01
N GLN A 121 9.13 6.92 28.69
CA GLN A 121 9.91 6.05 29.56
C GLN A 121 11.41 6.22 29.34
N SER A 122 11.85 6.36 28.10
CA SER A 122 13.25 6.50 27.73
C SER A 122 13.46 7.37 26.51
N ARG A 123 14.59 8.09 26.46
CA ARG A 123 15.06 8.82 25.27
C ARG A 123 16.28 8.15 24.63
N ARG A 124 16.67 6.98 25.08
CA ARG A 124 17.90 6.32 24.62
C ARG A 124 17.73 5.69 23.24
N GLN A 125 16.59 4.99 23.01
CA GLN A 125 16.37 4.30 21.74
C GLN A 125 15.98 5.28 20.64
N LYS A 126 16.50 5.03 19.43
CA LYS A 126 16.01 5.71 18.23
C LYS A 126 14.65 5.12 17.84
N ILE A 127 13.68 5.98 17.57
CA ILE A 127 12.36 5.59 17.07
C ILE A 127 12.26 6.01 15.61
N ILE A 128 12.26 5.04 14.72
CA ILE A 128 12.21 5.24 13.27
C ILE A 128 10.85 4.73 12.77
N TYR A 129 10.19 5.51 11.92
CA TYR A 129 8.92 5.14 11.33
C TYR A 129 9.07 4.92 9.83
N TYR A 130 8.83 3.71 9.37
CA TYR A 130 8.87 3.35 7.95
C TYR A 130 7.45 3.20 7.40
N ILE A 131 7.19 3.74 6.20
CA ILE A 131 5.87 3.86 5.59
C ILE A 131 4.99 4.76 6.45
N SER A 132 5.17 6.06 6.26
CA SER A 132 4.59 7.10 7.10
C SER A 132 3.06 7.03 7.17
N PRO A 133 2.46 7.34 8.33
CA PRO A 133 1.03 7.40 8.44
C PRO A 133 0.48 8.59 7.63
N GLN A 134 -0.60 8.37 6.88
CA GLN A 134 -1.21 9.40 6.02
C GLN A 134 -1.92 10.51 6.82
N VAL A 135 -1.28 11.03 7.88
CA VAL A 135 -1.84 12.09 8.73
C VAL A 135 -1.99 13.42 8.00
N TRP A 136 -1.29 13.59 6.90
CA TRP A 136 -1.40 14.73 6.00
C TRP A 136 -2.78 14.85 5.34
N ALA A 137 -3.47 13.72 5.15
CA ALA A 137 -4.79 13.69 4.54
C ALA A 137 -5.91 14.13 5.49
N TRP A 138 -5.73 13.98 6.82
CA TRP A 138 -6.83 14.18 7.78
C TRP A 138 -6.43 14.85 9.09
N ASN A 139 -5.16 14.94 9.46
CA ASN A 139 -4.74 15.53 10.74
C ASN A 139 -3.30 16.06 10.70
N ARG A 140 -3.05 17.10 9.91
CA ARG A 140 -1.71 17.72 9.79
C ARG A 140 -1.15 18.21 11.13
N GLY A 141 -1.98 18.68 12.06
CA GLY A 141 -1.56 19.10 13.40
C GLY A 141 -0.95 17.96 14.24
N ARG A 142 -1.17 16.70 13.84
CA ARG A 142 -0.57 15.54 14.50
C ARG A 142 0.94 15.42 14.23
N ILE A 143 1.43 15.96 13.11
CA ILE A 143 2.84 15.92 12.72
C ILE A 143 3.72 16.56 13.78
N LYS A 144 3.35 17.76 14.28
CA LYS A 144 4.08 18.45 15.37
C LYS A 144 4.17 17.62 16.65
N ARG A 145 3.18 16.76 16.91
CA ARG A 145 3.21 15.84 18.05
C ARG A 145 4.11 14.64 17.79
N MET A 146 4.09 14.11 16.55
CA MET A 146 4.96 13.01 16.12
C MET A 146 6.44 13.39 16.21
N ALA A 147 6.80 14.64 15.89
CA ALA A 147 8.15 15.18 16.01
C ALA A 147 8.73 15.11 17.43
N ARG A 148 7.88 14.98 18.45
CA ARG A 148 8.32 14.80 19.86
C ARG A 148 8.64 13.36 20.20
N TRP A 149 8.21 12.40 19.39
CA TRP A 149 8.28 10.96 19.69
C TRP A 149 9.15 10.18 18.73
N ILE A 150 9.23 10.62 17.48
CA ILE A 150 9.88 9.91 16.37
C ILE A 150 11.14 10.70 15.98
N ASP A 151 12.25 10.02 15.81
CA ASP A 151 13.52 10.63 15.42
C ASP A 151 13.65 10.75 13.89
N LEU A 152 13.13 9.76 13.14
CA LEU A 152 13.21 9.71 11.68
C LEU A 152 11.95 9.06 11.09
N VAL A 153 11.42 9.67 10.03
CA VAL A 153 10.36 9.07 9.21
C VAL A 153 10.91 8.75 7.82
N LEU A 154 10.70 7.53 7.38
CA LEU A 154 11.05 7.06 6.03
C LEU A 154 9.77 7.02 5.19
N CYS A 155 9.63 8.03 4.32
CA CYS A 155 8.44 8.28 3.52
C CYS A 155 8.49 7.54 2.19
N ILE A 156 7.32 7.10 1.72
CA ILE A 156 7.16 6.43 0.42
C ILE A 156 6.61 7.35 -0.67
N PHE A 157 6.18 8.57 -0.29
CA PHE A 157 5.79 9.63 -1.21
C PHE A 157 6.66 10.87 -1.01
N PRO A 158 7.12 11.55 -2.08
CA PRO A 158 8.04 12.68 -1.97
C PRO A 158 7.46 13.85 -1.18
N PHE A 159 6.20 14.21 -1.42
CA PHE A 159 5.52 15.32 -0.74
C PHE A 159 5.36 15.10 0.77
N GLU A 160 5.42 13.85 1.25
CA GLU A 160 5.36 13.55 2.68
C GLU A 160 6.63 14.01 3.39
N ALA A 161 7.80 13.78 2.77
CA ALA A 161 9.08 14.17 3.36
C ALA A 161 9.15 15.70 3.54
N ASP A 162 8.73 16.47 2.53
CA ASP A 162 8.69 17.93 2.61
C ASP A 162 7.77 18.39 3.73
N LEU A 163 6.55 17.86 3.78
CA LEU A 163 5.55 18.21 4.78
C LEU A 163 5.99 17.90 6.22
N TYR A 164 6.64 16.75 6.42
CA TYR A 164 7.16 16.39 7.74
C TYR A 164 8.32 17.27 8.16
N ASN A 165 9.27 17.53 7.26
CA ASN A 165 10.42 18.39 7.54
C ASN A 165 10.01 19.84 7.84
N GLU A 166 9.08 20.41 7.09
CA GLU A 166 8.49 21.74 7.36
C GLU A 166 7.81 21.81 8.74
N SER A 167 7.31 20.67 9.23
CA SER A 167 6.68 20.57 10.55
C SER A 167 7.67 20.27 11.69
N GLY A 168 8.98 20.22 11.41
CA GLY A 168 10.04 19.95 12.38
C GLY A 168 10.23 18.46 12.71
N LEU A 169 9.71 17.54 11.89
CA LEU A 169 9.93 16.11 12.00
C LEU A 169 10.85 15.64 10.87
N ARG A 170 12.06 15.22 11.22
CA ARG A 170 13.02 14.73 10.23
C ARG A 170 12.44 13.58 9.41
N ALA A 171 12.41 13.74 8.10
CA ALA A 171 11.86 12.77 7.19
C ALA A 171 12.72 12.65 5.92
N LEU A 172 12.80 11.44 5.39
CA LEU A 172 13.51 11.12 4.16
C LEU A 172 12.58 10.37 3.21
N PHE A 173 12.55 10.79 1.95
CA PHE A 173 11.90 10.04 0.89
C PHE A 173 12.81 8.92 0.42
N VAL A 174 12.39 7.67 0.63
CA VAL A 174 13.16 6.47 0.26
C VAL A 174 12.69 5.80 -1.04
N GLY A 175 11.54 6.24 -1.56
CA GLY A 175 10.88 5.62 -2.71
C GLY A 175 9.75 4.68 -2.29
N HIS A 176 8.91 4.32 -3.24
CA HIS A 176 7.76 3.45 -2.97
C HIS A 176 8.11 1.97 -3.22
N PRO A 177 8.04 1.09 -2.22
CA PRO A 177 8.45 -0.32 -2.34
C PRO A 177 7.66 -1.11 -3.40
N MET A 178 6.49 -0.61 -3.80
CA MET A 178 5.69 -1.19 -4.86
C MET A 178 6.44 -1.27 -6.19
N ILE A 179 7.32 -0.29 -6.49
CA ILE A 179 8.04 -0.22 -7.77
C ILE A 179 8.89 -1.48 -7.99
N GLU A 180 9.65 -1.91 -6.98
CA GLU A 180 10.46 -3.14 -7.04
C GLU A 180 9.59 -4.37 -7.30
N ARG A 181 8.49 -4.48 -6.55
CA ARG A 181 7.54 -5.61 -6.69
C ARG A 181 6.92 -5.68 -8.08
N LEU A 182 6.53 -4.54 -8.66
CA LEU A 182 5.90 -4.48 -9.97
C LEU A 182 6.91 -4.67 -11.09
N GLN A 183 8.14 -4.24 -10.92
CA GLN A 183 9.21 -4.42 -11.89
C GLN A 183 9.47 -5.91 -12.17
N VAL A 184 9.49 -6.75 -11.14
CA VAL A 184 9.65 -8.21 -11.26
C VAL A 184 8.44 -8.85 -11.97
N ARG A 185 7.25 -8.25 -11.86
CA ARG A 185 6.02 -8.75 -12.49
C ARG A 185 5.75 -8.21 -13.88
N LYS A 186 6.58 -7.26 -14.33
CA LYS A 186 6.44 -6.67 -15.66
C LYS A 186 6.78 -7.72 -16.71
N ALA A 187 5.83 -7.98 -17.60
CA ALA A 187 5.98 -8.84 -18.76
C ALA A 187 5.79 -8.01 -20.04
N ASP A 188 6.42 -8.45 -21.11
CA ASP A 188 6.17 -7.89 -22.45
C ASP A 188 4.93 -8.59 -23.03
N VAL A 189 3.77 -7.97 -22.83
CA VAL A 189 2.47 -8.53 -23.24
C VAL A 189 1.74 -7.48 -24.07
N GLU A 190 1.25 -7.89 -25.21
CA GLU A 190 0.39 -7.05 -26.03
C GLU A 190 -0.97 -6.83 -25.36
N ARG A 191 -1.46 -5.58 -25.40
CA ARG A 191 -2.78 -5.24 -24.86
C ARG A 191 -3.86 -5.65 -25.84
N ASP A 192 -4.93 -6.22 -25.28
CA ASP A 192 -6.12 -6.58 -26.04
C ASP A 192 -7.12 -5.41 -26.07
N PRO A 193 -7.39 -4.80 -27.26
CA PRO A 193 -8.29 -3.65 -27.38
C PRO A 193 -9.76 -3.97 -27.06
N ASN A 194 -10.12 -5.24 -26.90
CA ASN A 194 -11.45 -5.66 -26.48
C ASN A 194 -11.52 -6.09 -25.00
N LEU A 195 -10.41 -6.05 -24.26
CA LEU A 195 -10.37 -6.46 -22.86
C LEU A 195 -10.48 -5.27 -21.92
N ILE A 196 -11.47 -5.30 -21.05
CA ILE A 196 -11.65 -4.34 -19.95
C ILE A 196 -11.35 -5.04 -18.61
N GLY A 197 -10.45 -4.48 -17.82
CA GLY A 197 -10.14 -4.96 -16.47
C GLY A 197 -11.11 -4.38 -15.43
N LEU A 198 -11.69 -5.24 -14.59
CA LEU A 198 -12.51 -4.83 -13.45
C LEU A 198 -11.78 -5.16 -12.15
N PHE A 199 -11.50 -4.14 -11.35
CA PHE A 199 -10.75 -4.26 -10.10
C PHE A 199 -11.61 -3.73 -8.94
N PRO A 200 -12.56 -4.55 -8.43
CA PRO A 200 -13.57 -4.06 -7.48
C PRO A 200 -13.05 -3.90 -6.05
N GLY A 201 -11.77 -4.18 -5.81
CA GLY A 201 -11.12 -4.08 -4.51
C GLY A 201 -10.68 -5.43 -3.95
N SER A 202 -9.94 -5.39 -2.84
CA SER A 202 -9.38 -6.57 -2.17
C SER A 202 -10.17 -7.01 -0.94
N ARG A 203 -11.21 -6.26 -0.54
CA ARG A 203 -12.03 -6.54 0.64
C ARG A 203 -13.48 -6.80 0.24
N LEU A 204 -14.12 -7.76 0.88
CA LEU A 204 -15.51 -8.15 0.61
C LEU A 204 -16.47 -6.95 0.60
N ARG A 205 -16.29 -6.00 1.53
CA ARG A 205 -17.13 -4.80 1.61
C ARG A 205 -16.96 -3.86 0.42
N GLU A 206 -15.74 -3.80 -0.16
CA GLU A 206 -15.45 -3.03 -1.38
C GLU A 206 -16.10 -3.71 -2.59
N VAL A 207 -15.83 -5.00 -2.76
CA VAL A 207 -16.39 -5.82 -3.86
C VAL A 207 -17.91 -5.69 -3.90
N ARG A 208 -18.62 -5.89 -2.78
CA ARG A 208 -20.08 -5.78 -2.71
C ARG A 208 -20.65 -4.40 -3.10
N LYS A 209 -19.85 -3.34 -3.00
CA LYS A 209 -20.30 -1.97 -3.33
C LYS A 209 -19.87 -1.51 -4.73
N ILE A 210 -18.74 -1.96 -5.21
CA ILE A 210 -18.14 -1.49 -6.47
C ILE A 210 -18.48 -2.40 -7.63
N LEU A 211 -18.48 -3.73 -7.42
CA LEU A 211 -18.76 -4.69 -8.51
C LEU A 211 -20.13 -4.49 -9.16
N PRO A 212 -21.25 -4.26 -8.45
CA PRO A 212 -22.54 -4.03 -9.10
C PRO A 212 -22.51 -2.85 -10.08
N VAL A 213 -21.90 -1.75 -9.69
CA VAL A 213 -21.76 -0.58 -10.57
C VAL A 213 -20.86 -0.90 -11.78
N SER A 214 -19.80 -1.66 -11.59
CA SER A 214 -18.90 -2.08 -12.67
C SER A 214 -19.59 -3.01 -13.65
N ILE A 215 -20.45 -3.93 -13.19
CA ILE A 215 -21.25 -4.83 -14.03
C ILE A 215 -22.24 -4.02 -14.89
N GLU A 216 -22.97 -3.09 -14.28
CA GLU A 216 -23.92 -2.26 -15.03
C GLU A 216 -23.19 -1.36 -16.04
N THR A 217 -22.02 -0.82 -15.67
CA THR A 217 -21.14 -0.10 -16.60
C THR A 217 -20.74 -1.00 -17.78
N ALA A 218 -20.31 -2.23 -17.50
CA ALA A 218 -19.95 -3.21 -18.53
C ALA A 218 -21.10 -3.49 -19.50
N ARG A 219 -22.35 -3.60 -18.98
CA ARG A 219 -23.54 -3.77 -19.82
C ARG A 219 -23.79 -2.59 -20.76
N LEU A 220 -23.57 -1.36 -20.28
CA LEU A 220 -23.70 -0.16 -21.11
C LEU A 220 -22.62 -0.12 -22.21
N LEU A 221 -21.39 -0.51 -21.88
CA LEU A 221 -20.31 -0.59 -22.84
C LEU A 221 -20.56 -1.68 -23.90
N LEU A 222 -21.09 -2.85 -23.53
CA LEU A 222 -21.45 -3.93 -24.43
C LEU A 222 -22.51 -3.54 -25.45
N ARG A 223 -23.45 -2.66 -25.09
CA ARG A 223 -24.47 -2.15 -26.04
C ARG A 223 -23.86 -1.37 -27.19
N SER A 224 -22.77 -0.63 -26.93
CA SER A 224 -22.04 0.15 -27.95
C SER A 224 -20.96 -0.67 -28.68
N LYS A 225 -20.31 -1.61 -27.99
CA LYS A 225 -19.22 -2.44 -28.51
C LYS A 225 -19.38 -3.90 -28.07
N PRO A 226 -20.17 -4.71 -28.76
CA PRO A 226 -20.47 -6.10 -28.39
C PRO A 226 -19.26 -7.04 -28.37
N THR A 227 -18.12 -6.66 -28.95
CA THR A 227 -16.88 -7.45 -28.93
C THR A 227 -16.13 -7.40 -27.59
N LEU A 228 -16.50 -6.48 -26.70
CA LEU A 228 -15.85 -6.33 -25.41
C LEU A 228 -15.99 -7.58 -24.54
N ARG A 229 -14.98 -7.84 -23.72
CA ARG A 229 -14.93 -8.84 -22.67
C ARG A 229 -14.30 -8.25 -21.42
N PHE A 230 -14.58 -8.85 -20.28
CA PHE A 230 -14.22 -8.32 -18.99
C PHE A 230 -13.50 -9.36 -18.15
N GLU A 231 -12.34 -9.02 -17.61
CA GLU A 231 -11.65 -9.82 -16.60
C GLU A 231 -11.81 -9.15 -15.24
N VAL A 232 -12.33 -9.91 -14.27
CA VAL A 232 -12.56 -9.44 -12.91
C VAL A 232 -11.47 -9.96 -11.99
N ALA A 233 -10.69 -9.06 -11.43
CA ALA A 233 -9.64 -9.41 -10.48
C ALA A 233 -10.23 -9.81 -9.12
N ALA A 234 -9.89 -10.99 -8.64
CA ALA A 234 -10.19 -11.47 -7.30
C ALA A 234 -8.88 -11.65 -6.50
N ALA A 235 -8.82 -11.11 -5.28
CA ALA A 235 -7.63 -11.21 -4.45
C ALA A 235 -7.49 -12.58 -3.77
N SER A 236 -8.59 -13.35 -3.64
CA SER A 236 -8.61 -14.70 -3.07
C SER A 236 -9.73 -15.55 -3.69
N GLU A 237 -9.69 -16.85 -3.45
CA GLU A 237 -10.75 -17.79 -3.88
C GLU A 237 -12.11 -17.46 -3.24
N GLU A 238 -12.13 -17.03 -1.97
CA GLU A 238 -13.36 -16.66 -1.27
C GLU A 238 -14.01 -15.43 -1.95
N LEU A 239 -13.19 -14.44 -2.35
CA LEU A 239 -13.69 -13.28 -3.09
C LEU A 239 -14.14 -13.66 -4.50
N ALA A 240 -13.47 -14.61 -5.16
CA ALA A 240 -13.88 -15.11 -6.48
C ALA A 240 -15.25 -15.78 -6.41
N GLN A 241 -15.52 -16.58 -5.38
CA GLN A 241 -16.84 -17.18 -5.15
C GLN A 241 -17.93 -16.12 -4.94
N GLU A 242 -17.65 -15.08 -4.17
CA GLU A 242 -18.60 -13.99 -3.97
C GLU A 242 -18.84 -13.20 -5.27
N ILE A 243 -17.79 -12.90 -6.02
CA ILE A 243 -17.87 -12.25 -7.35
C ILE A 243 -18.72 -13.11 -8.29
N SER A 244 -18.51 -14.43 -8.33
CA SER A 244 -19.28 -15.36 -9.15
C SER A 244 -20.77 -15.32 -8.83
N LYS A 245 -21.13 -15.36 -7.52
CA LYS A 245 -22.53 -15.23 -7.09
C LYS A 245 -23.17 -13.92 -7.56
N MET A 246 -22.41 -12.84 -7.55
CA MET A 246 -22.88 -11.52 -7.99
C MET A 246 -23.00 -11.41 -9.52
N LEU A 247 -22.16 -12.09 -10.29
CA LEU A 247 -22.19 -12.10 -11.74
C LEU A 247 -23.33 -12.98 -12.32
N THR A 248 -23.62 -14.11 -11.70
CA THR A 248 -24.57 -15.11 -12.19
C THR A 248 -25.92 -14.53 -12.64
N PRO A 249 -26.60 -13.64 -11.87
CA PRO A 249 -27.89 -13.06 -12.30
C PRO A 249 -27.78 -12.21 -13.58
N HIS A 250 -26.61 -11.64 -13.83
CA HIS A 250 -26.38 -10.73 -14.96
C HIS A 250 -25.97 -11.44 -16.25
N LEU A 251 -25.44 -12.66 -16.17
CA LEU A 251 -25.02 -13.43 -17.35
C LEU A 251 -26.19 -13.75 -18.27
N ASN A 252 -27.38 -14.03 -17.72
CA ASN A 252 -28.58 -14.35 -18.48
C ASN A 252 -29.24 -13.13 -19.17
N CYS A 253 -28.84 -11.92 -18.78
CA CYS A 253 -29.40 -10.67 -19.30
C CYS A 253 -28.47 -9.95 -20.27
N LEU A 254 -27.39 -10.59 -20.70
CA LEU A 254 -26.45 -10.00 -21.66
C LEU A 254 -27.02 -10.07 -23.08
N PRO A 255 -26.75 -9.05 -23.93
CA PRO A 255 -27.22 -9.08 -25.32
C PRO A 255 -26.69 -10.34 -26.02
N SER A 256 -27.59 -11.13 -26.57
CA SER A 256 -27.21 -12.19 -27.50
C SER A 256 -26.52 -11.55 -28.68
N VAL A 257 -25.33 -12.03 -29.03
CA VAL A 257 -24.66 -11.57 -30.25
C VAL A 257 -25.41 -12.15 -31.44
N THR A 258 -26.10 -11.29 -32.17
CA THR A 258 -26.85 -11.64 -33.37
C THR A 258 -25.95 -11.98 -34.59
N SER A 259 -24.64 -11.85 -34.48
CA SER A 259 -23.67 -12.28 -35.51
C SER A 259 -23.25 -13.73 -35.21
N GLY A 260 -23.69 -14.63 -36.06
CA GLY A 260 -23.69 -16.10 -36.02
C GLY A 260 -22.38 -16.88 -35.72
N ALA A 261 -21.39 -16.29 -35.09
CA ALA A 261 -20.20 -17.02 -34.62
C ALA A 261 -20.28 -17.24 -33.10
N PRO A 262 -20.11 -18.48 -32.61
CA PRO A 262 -20.03 -18.73 -31.16
C PRO A 262 -18.85 -17.98 -30.58
N ARG A 263 -19.09 -17.29 -29.44
CA ARG A 263 -17.97 -16.66 -28.67
C ARG A 263 -17.05 -17.77 -28.18
N THR A 264 -15.80 -17.69 -28.51
CA THR A 264 -14.76 -18.62 -28.04
C THR A 264 -14.38 -18.38 -26.58
N ARG A 265 -14.75 -17.24 -25.99
CA ARG A 265 -14.46 -16.87 -24.60
C ARG A 265 -15.67 -16.24 -23.91
N PRO A 266 -15.82 -16.42 -22.58
CA PRO A 266 -16.90 -15.82 -21.81
C PRO A 266 -16.80 -14.29 -21.81
N ILE A 267 -17.95 -13.61 -21.61
CA ILE A 267 -18.01 -12.15 -21.50
C ILE A 267 -17.32 -11.68 -20.22
N PHE A 268 -17.53 -12.37 -19.12
CA PHE A 268 -16.85 -12.13 -17.85
C PHE A 268 -16.02 -13.35 -17.45
N GLU A 269 -14.78 -13.11 -17.07
CA GLU A 269 -13.86 -14.11 -16.55
C GLU A 269 -13.30 -13.65 -15.20
N ILE A 270 -13.31 -14.52 -14.17
CA ILE A 270 -12.79 -14.20 -12.84
C ILE A 270 -11.37 -14.73 -12.75
N MET A 271 -10.43 -13.87 -12.36
CA MET A 271 -9.00 -14.17 -12.34
C MET A 271 -8.46 -14.00 -10.91
N VAL A 272 -8.17 -15.10 -10.25
CA VAL A 272 -7.66 -15.09 -8.85
C VAL A 272 -6.16 -14.84 -8.81
N GLY A 273 -5.73 -13.84 -8.02
CA GLY A 273 -4.33 -13.51 -7.82
C GLY A 273 -3.62 -12.89 -9.02
N LYS A 274 -4.33 -12.64 -10.14
CA LYS A 274 -3.75 -12.22 -11.43
C LYS A 274 -3.93 -10.73 -11.74
N THR A 275 -4.06 -9.90 -10.71
CA THR A 275 -4.28 -8.45 -10.86
C THR A 275 -3.27 -7.79 -11.79
N ALA A 276 -1.96 -8.06 -11.60
CA ALA A 276 -0.90 -7.47 -12.42
C ALA A 276 -0.95 -7.95 -13.88
N GLU A 277 -1.32 -9.22 -14.13
CA GLU A 277 -1.46 -9.76 -15.47
C GLU A 277 -2.63 -9.10 -16.22
N ILE A 278 -3.78 -8.92 -15.54
CA ILE A 278 -4.92 -8.22 -16.13
C ILE A 278 -4.54 -6.77 -16.44
N MET A 279 -3.89 -6.04 -15.53
CA MET A 279 -3.49 -4.64 -15.73
C MET A 279 -2.53 -4.47 -16.93
N GLN A 280 -1.73 -5.47 -17.25
CA GLN A 280 -0.83 -5.44 -18.40
C GLN A 280 -1.54 -5.73 -19.72
N ARG A 281 -2.54 -6.63 -19.71
CA ARG A 281 -3.27 -7.05 -20.92
C ARG A 281 -4.50 -6.20 -21.23
N ALA A 282 -5.18 -5.69 -20.21
CA ALA A 282 -6.39 -4.92 -20.40
C ALA A 282 -6.13 -3.59 -21.13
N TRP A 283 -7.04 -3.24 -22.02
CA TRP A 283 -7.00 -1.98 -22.74
C TRP A 283 -7.32 -0.81 -21.85
N VAL A 284 -8.36 -0.96 -21.01
CA VAL A 284 -8.84 0.04 -20.04
C VAL A 284 -9.27 -0.69 -18.78
N GLY A 285 -9.27 0.00 -17.64
CA GLY A 285 -9.74 -0.55 -16.37
C GLY A 285 -10.82 0.28 -15.67
N ILE A 286 -11.62 -0.38 -14.82
CA ILE A 286 -12.43 0.24 -13.78
C ILE A 286 -11.83 -0.20 -12.45
N VAL A 287 -11.24 0.74 -11.72
CA VAL A 287 -10.36 0.43 -10.60
C VAL A 287 -10.90 1.02 -9.30
N ALA A 288 -11.05 0.18 -8.27
CA ALA A 288 -11.34 0.65 -6.91
C ALA A 288 -10.20 1.51 -6.38
N SER A 289 -10.53 2.55 -5.60
CA SER A 289 -9.52 3.40 -4.94
C SER A 289 -8.64 2.56 -4.00
N GLY A 290 -7.33 2.81 -4.04
CA GLY A 290 -6.32 2.12 -3.24
C GLY A 290 -5.00 2.00 -3.99
N SER A 291 -4.10 1.13 -3.52
CA SER A 291 -2.80 0.88 -4.17
C SER A 291 -2.92 0.40 -5.62
N ALA A 292 -4.03 -0.27 -5.97
CA ALA A 292 -4.31 -0.72 -7.33
C ALA A 292 -4.31 0.42 -8.36
N THR A 293 -4.62 1.65 -7.96
CA THR A 293 -4.58 2.82 -8.85
C THR A 293 -3.16 3.18 -9.27
N LEU A 294 -2.19 3.04 -8.36
CA LEU A 294 -0.77 3.21 -8.69
C LEU A 294 -0.23 2.05 -9.52
N GLU A 295 -0.67 0.82 -9.23
CA GLU A 295 -0.30 -0.37 -10.01
C GLU A 295 -0.80 -0.25 -11.46
N ALA A 296 -2.05 0.20 -11.65
CA ALA A 296 -2.63 0.45 -12.98
C ALA A 296 -1.85 1.54 -13.74
N ALA A 297 -1.50 2.64 -13.06
CA ALA A 297 -0.68 3.70 -13.66
C ALA A 297 0.74 3.23 -13.99
N TYR A 298 1.36 2.42 -13.13
CA TYR A 298 2.68 1.82 -13.38
C TYR A 298 2.69 0.94 -14.64
N PHE A 299 1.66 0.11 -14.80
CA PHE A 299 1.50 -0.70 -16.00
C PHE A 299 0.94 0.08 -17.19
N ARG A 300 0.77 1.41 -17.06
CA ARG A 300 0.26 2.27 -18.15
C ARG A 300 -1.11 1.83 -18.69
N MET A 301 -1.97 1.30 -17.81
CA MET A 301 -3.35 0.95 -18.13
C MET A 301 -4.25 2.15 -17.85
N PRO A 302 -4.86 2.80 -18.85
CA PRO A 302 -5.85 3.85 -18.62
C PRO A 302 -7.03 3.31 -17.82
N PHE A 303 -7.62 4.13 -16.94
CA PHE A 303 -8.72 3.66 -16.10
C PHE A 303 -9.59 4.79 -15.57
N ALA A 304 -10.79 4.41 -15.14
CA ALA A 304 -11.66 5.21 -14.30
C ALA A 304 -11.60 4.69 -12.85
N LEU A 305 -11.45 5.61 -11.89
CA LEU A 305 -11.42 5.29 -10.47
C LEU A 305 -12.83 5.30 -9.88
N VAL A 306 -13.17 4.26 -9.12
CA VAL A 306 -14.45 4.15 -8.42
C VAL A 306 -14.22 3.98 -6.92
N TYR A 307 -14.96 4.74 -6.12
CA TYR A 307 -14.94 4.62 -4.66
C TYR A 307 -16.34 4.69 -4.07
N LYS A 308 -16.72 3.62 -3.37
CA LYS A 308 -18.01 3.53 -2.64
C LYS A 308 -17.78 2.91 -1.26
N VAL A 309 -18.25 3.62 -0.23
CA VAL A 309 -18.24 3.15 1.17
C VAL A 309 -19.64 3.29 1.79
N ALA A 310 -19.81 2.89 3.04
CA ALA A 310 -21.05 3.15 3.75
C ALA A 310 -21.26 4.67 3.92
N TRP A 311 -22.48 5.16 3.79
CA TRP A 311 -22.82 6.58 3.90
C TRP A 311 -22.30 7.24 5.19
N PRO A 312 -22.47 6.64 6.39
CA PRO A 312 -21.91 7.20 7.61
C PRO A 312 -20.38 7.35 7.57
N THR A 313 -19.69 6.35 7.00
CA THR A 313 -18.23 6.40 6.82
C THR A 313 -17.82 7.52 5.88
N TYR A 314 -18.56 7.71 4.79
CA TYR A 314 -18.27 8.77 3.82
C TYR A 314 -18.49 10.15 4.43
N LEU A 315 -19.58 10.37 5.14
CA LEU A 315 -19.87 11.65 5.81
C LEU A 315 -18.79 11.97 6.88
N ALA A 316 -18.43 10.98 7.71
CA ALA A 316 -17.36 11.13 8.67
C ALA A 316 -16.01 11.44 8.01
N ALA A 317 -15.69 10.76 6.91
CA ALA A 317 -14.48 11.03 6.14
C ALA A 317 -14.47 12.43 5.55
N ARG A 318 -15.57 12.91 4.98
CA ARG A 318 -15.67 14.28 4.43
C ARG A 318 -15.45 15.39 5.44
N LEU A 319 -15.77 15.17 6.71
CA LEU A 319 -15.54 16.15 7.79
C LEU A 319 -14.06 16.22 8.20
N VAL A 320 -13.31 15.17 7.94
CA VAL A 320 -11.94 15.01 8.47
C VAL A 320 -10.88 15.05 7.37
N VAL A 321 -11.20 14.51 6.19
CA VAL A 321 -10.25 14.38 5.07
C VAL A 321 -10.19 15.67 4.27
N ASN A 322 -9.02 16.28 4.20
CA ASN A 322 -8.76 17.54 3.51
C ASN A 322 -7.80 17.31 2.34
N VAL A 323 -8.26 16.56 1.33
CA VAL A 323 -7.53 16.35 0.08
C VAL A 323 -8.45 16.61 -1.11
N ASN A 324 -7.89 17.14 -2.18
CA ASN A 324 -8.64 17.45 -3.39
C ASN A 324 -8.96 16.21 -4.23
N TYR A 325 -8.15 15.16 -4.12
CA TYR A 325 -8.25 13.93 -4.90
C TYR A 325 -8.15 12.70 -3.99
N LEU A 326 -8.83 11.63 -4.37
CA LEU A 326 -8.79 10.36 -3.65
C LEU A 326 -7.79 9.38 -4.28
N GLY A 327 -7.64 9.42 -5.59
CA GLY A 327 -6.72 8.58 -6.35
C GLY A 327 -5.28 9.05 -6.19
N MET A 328 -4.39 8.12 -5.90
CA MET A 328 -2.97 8.44 -5.73
C MET A 328 -2.32 9.07 -6.98
N PRO A 329 -2.65 8.67 -8.23
CA PRO A 329 -2.14 9.36 -9.40
C PRO A 329 -2.53 10.84 -9.46
N ASN A 330 -3.78 11.18 -9.11
CA ASN A 330 -4.26 12.57 -9.08
C ASN A 330 -3.59 13.36 -7.94
N LEU A 331 -3.45 12.75 -6.76
CA LEU A 331 -2.73 13.35 -5.62
C LEU A 331 -1.28 13.69 -5.97
N LEU A 332 -0.55 12.75 -6.58
CA LEU A 332 0.85 12.94 -6.99
C LEU A 332 1.00 13.96 -8.12
N ALA A 333 0.01 14.05 -8.99
CA ALA A 333 -0.03 15.04 -10.07
C ALA A 333 -0.44 16.42 -9.58
N GLY A 334 -1.17 16.53 -8.46
CA GLY A 334 -1.81 17.78 -8.00
C GLY A 334 -3.00 18.20 -8.88
N ARG A 335 -3.47 17.34 -9.79
CA ARG A 335 -4.57 17.58 -10.73
C ARG A 335 -5.24 16.26 -11.13
N GLU A 336 -6.38 16.35 -11.78
CA GLU A 336 -7.05 15.16 -12.32
C GLU A 336 -6.25 14.59 -13.51
N VAL A 337 -5.79 13.36 -13.35
CA VAL A 337 -5.14 12.52 -14.36
C VAL A 337 -6.07 11.39 -14.76
N VAL A 338 -6.80 10.85 -13.78
CA VAL A 338 -7.81 9.83 -13.97
C VAL A 338 -9.16 10.33 -13.44
N PRO A 339 -10.27 10.08 -14.12
CA PRO A 339 -11.59 10.49 -13.62
C PRO A 339 -11.96 9.72 -12.35
N GLU A 340 -12.47 10.45 -11.34
CA GLU A 340 -12.86 9.90 -10.03
C GLU A 340 -14.37 9.89 -9.84
N PHE A 341 -14.93 8.71 -9.65
CA PHE A 341 -16.34 8.48 -9.37
C PHE A 341 -16.54 8.08 -7.92
N ILE A 342 -16.94 9.05 -7.08
CA ILE A 342 -17.03 8.89 -5.62
C ILE A 342 -18.47 8.86 -5.20
N GLN A 343 -18.89 7.84 -4.42
CA GLN A 343 -20.22 7.70 -3.80
C GLN A 343 -21.37 7.85 -4.81
N HIS A 344 -22.14 8.95 -4.72
CA HIS A 344 -23.29 9.23 -5.59
C HIS A 344 -22.88 9.50 -7.05
N ARG A 345 -21.65 9.94 -7.31
CA ARG A 345 -21.12 10.11 -8.67
C ARG A 345 -20.74 8.79 -9.33
N ALA A 346 -20.58 7.72 -8.55
CA ALA A 346 -20.28 6.38 -9.07
C ALA A 346 -21.58 5.76 -9.66
N GLN A 347 -22.00 6.33 -10.81
CA GLN A 347 -23.13 5.87 -11.60
C GLN A 347 -22.65 5.17 -12.87
N PRO A 348 -23.29 4.09 -13.30
CA PRO A 348 -22.87 3.30 -14.46
C PRO A 348 -22.70 4.12 -15.74
N ASP A 349 -23.67 5.02 -16.02
CA ASP A 349 -23.65 5.88 -17.22
C ASP A 349 -22.48 6.86 -17.18
N ALA A 350 -22.22 7.49 -16.04
CA ALA A 350 -21.10 8.44 -15.88
C ALA A 350 -19.75 7.74 -16.08
N ILE A 351 -19.58 6.54 -15.50
CA ILE A 351 -18.36 5.74 -15.66
C ILE A 351 -18.23 5.27 -17.14
N ALA A 352 -19.29 4.78 -17.74
CA ALA A 352 -19.28 4.36 -19.14
C ALA A 352 -18.91 5.51 -20.08
N ASN A 353 -19.44 6.71 -19.85
CA ASN A 353 -19.11 7.89 -20.64
C ASN A 353 -17.65 8.32 -20.52
N ALA A 354 -17.03 8.14 -19.36
CA ALA A 354 -15.60 8.41 -19.15
C ALA A 354 -14.69 7.31 -19.73
N VAL A 355 -15.16 6.07 -19.76
CA VAL A 355 -14.37 4.91 -20.25
C VAL A 355 -14.42 4.80 -21.78
N ARG A 356 -15.54 5.15 -22.43
CA ARG A 356 -15.68 5.08 -23.89
C ARG A 356 -14.56 5.80 -24.65
N PRO A 357 -14.20 7.07 -24.36
CA PRO A 357 -13.09 7.72 -25.03
C PRO A 357 -11.75 6.96 -24.88
N LEU A 358 -11.54 6.32 -23.71
CA LEU A 358 -10.33 5.54 -23.48
C LEU A 358 -10.30 4.22 -24.30
N ILE A 359 -11.47 3.76 -24.75
CA ILE A 359 -11.59 2.58 -25.63
C ILE A 359 -11.43 2.95 -27.10
N ASP A 360 -12.06 4.07 -27.53
CA ASP A 360 -12.29 4.35 -28.94
C ASP A 360 -11.42 5.51 -29.48
N ASP A 361 -10.85 6.36 -28.60
CA ASP A 361 -9.99 7.48 -28.98
C ASP A 361 -8.56 7.28 -28.49
N GLU A 362 -7.68 7.00 -29.44
CA GLU A 362 -6.26 6.80 -29.18
C GLU A 362 -5.59 8.04 -28.57
N LYS A 363 -6.03 9.24 -28.94
CA LYS A 363 -5.49 10.51 -28.41
C LYS A 363 -5.83 10.66 -26.92
N ALA A 364 -7.09 10.44 -26.53
CA ALA A 364 -7.51 10.48 -25.15
C ALA A 364 -6.77 9.44 -24.31
N ARG A 365 -6.61 8.23 -24.84
CA ARG A 365 -5.85 7.16 -24.23
C ARG A 365 -4.38 7.52 -24.01
N ASN A 366 -3.69 7.96 -25.06
CA ASN A 366 -2.27 8.32 -25.02
C ASN A 366 -2.02 9.53 -24.12
N GLN A 367 -2.95 10.46 -24.04
CA GLN A 367 -2.91 11.58 -23.11
C GLN A 367 -2.88 11.09 -21.65
N MET A 368 -3.73 10.13 -21.27
CA MET A 368 -3.71 9.58 -19.90
C MET A 368 -2.42 8.81 -19.62
N ILE A 369 -1.95 8.01 -20.57
CA ILE A 369 -0.69 7.26 -20.46
C ILE A 369 0.50 8.22 -20.27
N SER A 370 0.58 9.31 -21.02
CA SER A 370 1.65 10.30 -20.86
C SER A 370 1.65 10.97 -19.48
N GLN A 371 0.47 11.10 -18.87
CA GLN A 371 0.37 11.58 -17.50
C GLN A 371 0.95 10.56 -16.49
N PHE A 372 0.72 9.27 -16.72
CA PHE A 372 1.31 8.22 -15.88
C PHE A 372 2.83 8.21 -15.98
N ASP A 373 3.38 8.44 -17.19
CA ASP A 373 4.83 8.54 -17.41
C ASP A 373 5.48 9.72 -16.66
N VAL A 374 4.70 10.76 -16.30
CA VAL A 374 5.14 11.86 -15.45
C VAL A 374 4.96 11.56 -13.96
N VAL A 375 3.89 10.85 -13.58
CA VAL A 375 3.53 10.63 -12.17
C VAL A 375 4.32 9.49 -11.54
N ILE A 376 4.48 8.37 -12.26
CA ILE A 376 5.12 7.17 -11.71
C ILE A 376 6.60 7.39 -11.31
N PRO A 377 7.43 8.11 -12.09
CA PRO A 377 8.80 8.41 -11.68
C PRO A 377 8.91 9.18 -10.35
N LYS A 378 7.88 9.94 -9.94
CA LYS A 378 7.85 10.61 -8.64
C LYS A 378 7.86 9.65 -7.46
N LEU A 379 7.46 8.38 -7.66
CA LEU A 379 7.53 7.34 -6.63
C LEU A 379 8.96 6.84 -6.37
N GLY A 380 9.95 7.36 -7.09
CA GLY A 380 11.32 6.89 -7.06
C GLY A 380 11.52 5.64 -7.92
N GLY A 381 12.78 5.27 -8.13
CA GLY A 381 13.15 4.02 -8.79
C GLY A 381 13.10 2.82 -7.85
N SER A 382 13.67 1.71 -8.30
CA SER A 382 13.97 0.55 -7.45
C SER A 382 14.96 0.92 -6.32
N GLY A 383 15.08 0.06 -5.30
CA GLY A 383 15.98 0.25 -4.17
C GLY A 383 15.38 1.03 -3.00
N ALA A 384 14.04 1.09 -2.89
CA ALA A 384 13.38 1.74 -1.75
C ALA A 384 13.79 1.10 -0.41
N SER A 385 13.80 -0.23 -0.34
CA SER A 385 14.21 -0.97 0.85
C SER A 385 15.70 -0.77 1.17
N GLU A 386 16.57 -0.69 0.16
CA GLU A 386 18.00 -0.43 0.34
C GLU A 386 18.25 1.00 0.85
N LYS A 387 17.59 2.00 0.26
CA LYS A 387 17.70 3.40 0.73
C LYS A 387 17.20 3.54 2.16
N ALA A 388 16.10 2.87 2.51
CA ALA A 388 15.60 2.82 3.87
C ALA A 388 16.61 2.17 4.82
N ALA A 389 17.21 1.04 4.43
CA ALA A 389 18.22 0.34 5.22
C ALA A 389 19.46 1.22 5.46
N ARG A 390 19.99 1.91 4.44
CA ARG A 390 21.13 2.83 4.57
C ARG A 390 20.81 3.97 5.54
N ALA A 391 19.63 4.58 5.42
CA ALA A 391 19.18 5.66 6.32
C ALA A 391 19.06 5.18 7.77
N ILE A 392 18.60 3.95 8.00
CA ILE A 392 18.51 3.34 9.33
C ILE A 392 19.92 3.11 9.92
N ILE A 393 20.84 2.54 9.14
CA ILE A 393 22.24 2.30 9.57
C ILE A 393 22.91 3.62 9.95
N GLU A 394 22.75 4.67 9.13
CA GLU A 394 23.26 6.00 9.42
C GLU A 394 22.66 6.57 10.72
N GLU A 395 21.35 6.47 10.92
CA GLU A 395 20.66 6.97 12.13
C GLU A 395 21.12 6.26 13.40
N ILE A 396 21.37 4.95 13.33
CA ILE A 396 21.91 4.18 14.45
C ILE A 396 23.40 4.48 14.66
N GLY A 397 24.16 4.76 13.59
CA GLY A 397 25.60 5.07 13.61
C GLY A 397 25.94 6.39 14.31
N ILE A 398 25.14 7.42 14.12
CA ILE A 398 25.30 8.75 14.71
C ILE A 398 25.38 8.70 16.25
N ARG A 399 24.73 7.73 16.90
CA ARG A 399 24.81 7.54 18.37
C ARG A 399 26.18 7.13 18.91
N SER A 400 26.97 6.41 18.12
CA SER A 400 28.28 5.92 18.56
C SER A 400 29.37 7.00 18.61
N SER A 401 29.19 8.12 17.87
CA SER A 401 30.15 9.21 17.80
C SER A 401 29.95 10.29 18.89
N THR A 402 28.75 10.38 19.48
CA THR A 402 28.41 11.48 20.41
C THR A 402 28.65 11.12 21.89
N VAL A 403 28.93 9.87 22.22
CA VAL A 403 29.15 9.41 23.63
C VAL A 403 30.62 9.40 24.05
N ILE A 404 31.58 9.69 23.14
CA ILE A 404 33.01 9.65 23.45
C ILE A 404 33.59 11.01 23.86
N THR A 405 32.77 12.07 23.89
CA THR A 405 33.22 13.39 24.34
C THR A 405 32.28 13.97 25.39
N ARG A 406 32.33 13.38 26.61
CA ARG A 406 32.07 14.09 27.89
C ARG A 406 32.68 13.31 29.06
#